data_4a7f8688527c0870f6dcfd2d251483aa
#
_entry.id   4a7f8688527c0870f6dcfd2d251483aa
#
_cell.length_a   1.000
_cell.length_b   1.000
_cell.length_c   1.000
_cell.angle_alpha   90.00
_cell.angle_beta   90.00
_cell.angle_gamma   90.00
#
_symmetry.space_group_name_H-M   'P 1'
#
loop_
_entity.id
_entity.type
_entity.pdbx_description
1 polymer ?
#
loop_
_entity_poly.entity_id
_entity_poly.type
_entity_poly.pdbx_seq_one_letter_code
_entity_poly.pdbx_strand_id
1 'polypeptide(L)'
;MHRNYSNNDRLAGNCFAFYEAIMTKSEKPTIFRAEHETLKVTFLVFSGASIMCVASAVDPLRAANRISGETLFDFKLVSVTGEAPVTTCGLPVAVSGRFDAAEPTDMLVVVAGFGTQNYATAALLAGLRRAARAARACGGVEAGTWLVARAGLLEGRSATTHWEDMEDFSAAFPGVDVRPDRYVIDGPVFTSGGASPTFDLMLHLVRTRLGMAAALDVASVFIYDQARAATDAQPLVSLGRLDGYDPRLAQAIRLMEAHVDQPLTIDAVAKRAGVTARTLESIFRKSIGETPGAYYLRLRLSAARRLVVDTRIAMADIAGRTGFSSAAAFSRAFSRAFGEAPVRLRRG
;
A
#
# COMPACT_ATOMS: atom_id res chain seq x y z
N MET A 1 -54.01 -44.68 6.10
CA MET A 1 -53.71 -43.46 5.30
C MET A 1 -52.36 -42.89 5.70
N HIS A 2 -51.33 -43.39 5.01
CA HIS A 2 -49.96 -42.83 5.16
C HIS A 2 -49.82 -41.76 4.13
N ARG A 3 -49.42 -40.53 4.52
CA ARG A 3 -48.90 -39.48 3.62
C ARG A 3 -47.47 -39.13 4.00
N ASN A 4 -46.65 -39.31 3.00
CA ASN A 4 -45.20 -39.03 2.93
C ASN A 4 -44.77 -37.66 3.42
N TYR A 5 -43.84 -37.67 4.35
CA TYR A 5 -42.90 -36.56 4.60
C TYR A 5 -41.50 -37.00 4.12
N SER A 6 -41.15 -36.71 2.88
CA SER A 6 -39.81 -36.97 2.39
C SER A 6 -39.43 -36.06 1.20
N ASN A 7 -39.57 -34.75 1.35
CA ASN A 7 -39.06 -33.85 0.31
C ASN A 7 -38.34 -32.57 0.82
N ASN A 8 -38.26 -32.39 2.15
CA ASN A 8 -37.58 -31.20 2.70
C ASN A 8 -36.09 -31.41 3.05
N ASP A 9 -35.62 -32.66 3.21
CA ASP A 9 -34.23 -32.94 3.59
C ASP A 9 -33.25 -32.88 2.41
N ARG A 10 -33.71 -32.97 1.16
CA ARG A 10 -32.86 -32.85 -0.03
C ARG A 10 -32.56 -31.40 -0.41
N LEU A 11 -33.40 -30.45 -0.05
CA LEU A 11 -33.15 -29.02 -0.32
C LEU A 11 -32.23 -28.39 0.72
N ALA A 12 -32.29 -28.84 1.97
CA ALA A 12 -31.37 -28.40 3.01
C ALA A 12 -29.93 -28.90 2.80
N GLY A 13 -29.76 -30.17 2.35
CA GLY A 13 -28.44 -30.73 2.04
C GLY A 13 -27.74 -30.06 0.87
N ASN A 14 -28.47 -29.62 -0.15
CA ASN A 14 -27.89 -28.92 -1.30
C ASN A 14 -27.53 -27.46 -0.99
N CYS A 15 -28.23 -26.78 -0.09
CA CYS A 15 -27.83 -25.43 0.34
C CYS A 15 -26.58 -25.45 1.22
N PHE A 16 -26.44 -26.46 2.09
CA PHE A 16 -25.22 -26.60 2.93
C PHE A 16 -23.99 -26.97 2.10
N ALA A 17 -24.11 -27.89 1.15
CA ALA A 17 -23.05 -28.27 0.23
C ALA A 17 -22.65 -27.11 -0.72
N PHE A 18 -23.61 -26.27 -1.11
CA PHE A 18 -23.34 -25.06 -1.92
C PHE A 18 -22.68 -23.95 -1.07
N TYR A 19 -23.05 -23.83 0.21
CA TYR A 19 -22.41 -22.91 1.16
C TYR A 19 -20.98 -23.37 1.52
N GLU A 20 -20.75 -24.67 1.73
CA GLU A 20 -19.39 -25.22 1.91
C GLU A 20 -18.54 -25.08 0.64
N ALA A 21 -19.10 -25.25 -0.56
CA ALA A 21 -18.38 -25.06 -1.81
C ALA A 21 -18.04 -23.57 -2.10
N ILE A 22 -18.79 -22.62 -1.54
CA ILE A 22 -18.49 -21.18 -1.60
C ILE A 22 -17.44 -20.79 -0.53
N MET A 23 -17.44 -21.48 0.63
CA MET A 23 -16.47 -21.23 1.72
C MET A 23 -15.15 -21.96 1.55
N THR A 24 -15.00 -22.87 0.60
CA THR A 24 -13.74 -23.54 0.25
C THR A 24 -13.08 -23.00 -1.01
N LYS A 25 -13.11 -21.70 -1.26
CA LYS A 25 -11.94 -21.07 -1.86
C LYS A 25 -10.87 -21.09 -0.77
N SER A 26 -10.07 -22.16 -0.77
CA SER A 26 -8.86 -22.25 0.02
C SER A 26 -8.03 -21.01 -0.27
N GLU A 27 -8.18 -19.96 0.56
CA GLU A 27 -7.28 -18.82 0.53
C GLU A 27 -5.92 -19.39 0.82
N LYS A 28 -5.01 -19.29 -0.16
CA LYS A 28 -3.62 -19.69 0.04
C LYS A 28 -3.13 -18.99 1.30
N PRO A 29 -2.46 -19.69 2.21
CA PRO A 29 -1.99 -19.09 3.45
C PRO A 29 -1.12 -17.88 3.10
N THR A 30 -1.50 -16.72 3.64
CA THR A 30 -0.75 -15.48 3.42
C THR A 30 0.70 -15.60 3.89
N ILE A 31 1.63 -14.95 3.18
CA ILE A 31 3.02 -14.82 3.62
C ILE A 31 3.18 -13.84 4.79
N PHE A 32 2.19 -12.99 5.02
CA PHE A 32 2.16 -11.98 6.11
C PHE A 32 1.59 -12.60 7.40
N ARG A 33 2.29 -13.61 7.93
CA ARG A 33 1.96 -14.29 9.20
C ARG A 33 3.23 -14.80 9.85
N ALA A 34 3.16 -15.13 11.15
CA ALA A 34 4.28 -15.73 11.86
C ALA A 34 4.67 -17.07 11.23
N GLU A 35 5.88 -17.14 10.72
CA GLU A 35 6.41 -18.30 10.02
C GLU A 35 7.95 -18.22 9.94
N HIS A 36 8.64 -19.29 10.33
CA HIS A 36 10.12 -19.36 10.33
C HIS A 36 10.69 -20.12 9.11
N GLU A 37 9.82 -20.72 8.27
CA GLU A 37 10.27 -21.35 7.04
C GLU A 37 10.87 -20.32 6.08
N THR A 38 11.95 -20.71 5.38
CA THR A 38 12.57 -19.85 4.37
C THR A 38 11.56 -19.46 3.30
N LEU A 39 11.39 -18.16 3.09
CA LEU A 39 10.54 -17.61 2.04
C LEU A 39 11.34 -17.39 0.77
N LYS A 40 10.96 -18.07 -0.33
CA LYS A 40 11.57 -17.87 -1.66
C LYS A 40 10.96 -16.64 -2.33
N VAL A 41 11.80 -15.65 -2.66
CA VAL A 41 11.35 -14.38 -3.24
C VAL A 41 11.98 -14.15 -4.60
N THR A 42 11.17 -13.90 -5.61
CA THR A 42 11.66 -13.51 -6.94
C THR A 42 11.29 -12.04 -7.20
N PHE A 43 12.33 -11.22 -7.40
CA PHE A 43 12.16 -9.83 -7.83
C PHE A 43 12.34 -9.77 -9.35
N LEU A 44 11.27 -9.46 -10.07
CA LEU A 44 11.31 -9.19 -11.50
C LEU A 44 11.51 -7.68 -11.70
N VAL A 45 12.72 -7.30 -12.11
CA VAL A 45 13.15 -5.91 -12.24
C VAL A 45 13.15 -5.49 -13.70
N PHE A 46 12.60 -4.31 -13.96
CA PHE A 46 12.54 -3.71 -15.30
C PHE A 46 13.50 -2.53 -15.45
N SER A 47 14.01 -2.33 -16.66
CA SER A 47 14.71 -1.07 -16.97
C SER A 47 13.78 0.13 -16.76
N GLY A 48 14.34 1.23 -16.26
CA GLY A 48 13.56 2.40 -15.84
C GLY A 48 13.00 2.31 -14.42
N ALA A 49 13.25 1.23 -13.67
CA ALA A 49 12.96 1.17 -12.24
C ALA A 49 13.84 2.15 -11.46
N SER A 50 13.33 2.71 -10.38
CA SER A 50 14.14 3.46 -9.43
C SER A 50 15.07 2.53 -8.66
N ILE A 51 16.38 2.87 -8.58
CA ILE A 51 17.32 2.09 -7.76
C ILE A 51 16.88 2.04 -6.29
N MET A 52 16.27 3.12 -5.81
CA MET A 52 15.73 3.18 -4.44
C MET A 52 14.56 2.19 -4.25
N CYS A 53 13.70 1.98 -5.24
CA CYS A 53 12.63 0.97 -5.16
C CYS A 53 13.21 -0.44 -5.12
N VAL A 54 14.22 -0.73 -5.94
CA VAL A 54 14.92 -2.04 -5.92
C VAL A 54 15.59 -2.27 -4.57
N ALA A 55 16.37 -1.31 -4.09
CA ALA A 55 17.05 -1.41 -2.80
C ALA A 55 16.06 -1.56 -1.64
N SER A 56 14.99 -0.76 -1.62
CA SER A 56 13.95 -0.82 -0.58
C SER A 56 13.19 -2.16 -0.57
N ALA A 57 13.11 -2.84 -1.70
CA ALA A 57 12.49 -4.15 -1.77
C ALA A 57 13.43 -5.28 -1.30
N VAL A 58 14.73 -5.19 -1.56
CA VAL A 58 15.70 -6.27 -1.34
C VAL A 58 16.43 -6.15 0.00
N ASP A 59 16.93 -4.97 0.32
CA ASP A 59 17.85 -4.76 1.44
C ASP A 59 17.25 -5.06 2.83
N PRO A 60 15.96 -4.79 3.13
CA PRO A 60 15.39 -5.21 4.42
C PRO A 60 15.41 -6.72 4.63
N LEU A 61 15.21 -7.52 3.56
CA LEU A 61 15.25 -8.98 3.62
C LEU A 61 16.68 -9.49 3.81
N ARG A 62 17.65 -8.89 3.11
CA ARG A 62 19.07 -9.15 3.32
C ARG A 62 19.51 -8.83 4.76
N ALA A 63 19.05 -7.70 5.29
CA ALA A 63 19.37 -7.29 6.66
C ALA A 63 18.78 -8.25 7.70
N ALA A 64 17.54 -8.73 7.48
CA ALA A 64 16.90 -9.72 8.33
C ALA A 64 17.70 -11.04 8.36
N ASN A 65 18.15 -11.55 7.21
CA ASN A 65 19.03 -12.72 7.14
C ASN A 65 20.34 -12.50 7.90
N ARG A 66 20.97 -11.32 7.71
CA ARG A 66 22.23 -11.00 8.40
C ARG A 66 22.08 -10.95 9.93
N ILE A 67 20.99 -10.35 10.42
CA ILE A 67 20.75 -10.19 11.86
C ILE A 67 20.43 -11.53 12.52
N SER A 68 19.57 -12.33 11.85
CA SER A 68 19.20 -13.67 12.38
C SER A 68 20.34 -14.68 12.30
N GLY A 69 21.30 -14.49 11.40
CA GLY A 69 22.32 -15.49 11.06
C GLY A 69 21.78 -16.67 10.26
N GLU A 70 20.54 -16.60 9.78
CA GLU A 70 19.84 -17.65 9.04
C GLU A 70 19.34 -17.12 7.68
N THR A 71 19.15 -18.02 6.72
CA THR A 71 18.52 -17.67 5.42
C THR A 71 16.99 -17.77 5.55
N LEU A 72 16.39 -16.73 6.16
CA LEU A 72 14.93 -16.63 6.31
C LEU A 72 14.23 -16.18 5.02
N PHE A 73 14.97 -15.45 4.18
CA PHE A 73 14.53 -14.98 2.86
C PHE A 73 15.56 -15.41 1.81
N ASP A 74 15.21 -16.38 0.95
CA ASP A 74 15.99 -16.77 -0.20
C ASP A 74 15.50 -15.99 -1.41
N PHE A 75 16.24 -14.98 -1.83
CA PHE A 75 15.80 -14.07 -2.87
C PHE A 75 16.74 -13.99 -4.05
N LYS A 76 16.15 -13.78 -5.21
CA LYS A 76 16.86 -13.53 -6.45
C LYS A 76 16.23 -12.39 -7.23
N LEU A 77 17.07 -11.70 -8.02
CA LEU A 77 16.64 -10.71 -8.98
C LEU A 77 16.72 -11.31 -10.37
N VAL A 78 15.67 -11.09 -11.15
CA VAL A 78 15.59 -11.54 -12.56
C VAL A 78 15.09 -10.39 -13.44
N SER A 79 15.36 -10.45 -14.73
CA SER A 79 14.80 -9.52 -15.72
C SER A 79 14.06 -10.26 -16.82
N VAL A 80 13.35 -9.54 -17.67
CA VAL A 80 12.61 -10.15 -18.79
C VAL A 80 13.55 -10.84 -19.78
N THR A 81 14.72 -10.26 -20.02
CA THR A 81 15.70 -10.74 -21.02
C THR A 81 16.82 -11.60 -20.40
N GLY A 82 17.07 -11.47 -19.10
CA GLY A 82 18.23 -12.01 -18.41
C GLY A 82 19.43 -11.05 -18.41
N GLU A 83 19.32 -9.93 -19.11
CA GLU A 83 20.30 -8.85 -19.06
C GLU A 83 20.06 -7.93 -17.86
N ALA A 84 21.10 -7.22 -17.41
CA ALA A 84 21.02 -6.28 -16.30
C ALA A 84 20.13 -5.08 -16.67
N PRO A 85 18.96 -4.88 -16.00
CA PRO A 85 18.13 -3.72 -16.25
C PRO A 85 18.82 -2.45 -15.78
N VAL A 86 18.73 -1.38 -16.59
CA VAL A 86 19.30 -0.07 -16.28
C VAL A 86 18.26 0.77 -15.55
N THR A 87 18.62 1.26 -14.36
CA THR A 87 17.74 2.09 -13.53
C THR A 87 17.62 3.52 -14.03
N THR A 88 16.69 4.31 -13.46
CA THR A 88 16.50 5.72 -13.79
C THR A 88 17.74 6.60 -13.58
N CYS A 89 18.64 6.21 -12.68
CA CYS A 89 19.92 6.91 -12.44
C CYS A 89 21.09 6.37 -13.30
N GLY A 90 20.82 5.46 -14.24
CA GLY A 90 21.82 4.91 -15.16
C GLY A 90 22.65 3.74 -14.59
N LEU A 91 22.40 3.31 -13.35
CA LEU A 91 23.09 2.16 -12.76
C LEU A 91 22.43 0.86 -13.21
N PRO A 92 23.20 -0.13 -13.71
CA PRO A 92 22.70 -1.46 -13.99
C PRO A 92 22.47 -2.25 -12.69
N VAL A 93 21.41 -3.03 -12.65
CA VAL A 93 21.13 -3.95 -11.55
C VAL A 93 21.52 -5.37 -11.98
N ALA A 94 22.45 -5.99 -11.26
CA ALA A 94 22.82 -7.36 -11.50
C ALA A 94 21.63 -8.31 -11.27
N VAL A 95 21.40 -9.25 -12.19
CA VAL A 95 20.32 -10.24 -12.12
C VAL A 95 20.90 -11.64 -12.26
N SER A 96 20.21 -12.63 -11.68
CA SER A 96 20.61 -14.05 -11.75
C SER A 96 20.31 -14.68 -13.12
N GLY A 97 19.45 -14.01 -13.92
CA GLY A 97 19.06 -14.50 -15.24
C GLY A 97 17.70 -13.98 -15.69
N ARG A 98 17.13 -14.70 -16.66
CA ARG A 98 15.82 -14.39 -17.23
C ARG A 98 14.69 -14.85 -16.33
N PHE A 99 13.60 -14.09 -16.29
CA PHE A 99 12.37 -14.51 -15.61
C PHE A 99 11.80 -15.79 -16.23
N ASP A 100 11.71 -16.83 -15.42
CA ASP A 100 11.01 -18.06 -15.74
C ASP A 100 9.77 -18.21 -14.83
N ALA A 101 8.60 -18.18 -15.45
CA ALA A 101 7.33 -18.30 -14.74
C ALA A 101 7.04 -19.72 -14.24
N ALA A 102 7.83 -20.72 -14.61
CA ALA A 102 7.75 -22.09 -14.12
C ALA A 102 8.61 -22.31 -12.87
N GLU A 103 9.55 -21.42 -12.60
CA GLU A 103 10.44 -21.54 -11.46
C GLU A 103 9.70 -21.27 -10.14
N PRO A 104 9.81 -22.17 -9.14
CA PRO A 104 9.09 -22.04 -7.87
C PRO A 104 9.50 -20.79 -7.11
N THR A 105 8.52 -20.02 -6.69
CA THR A 105 8.66 -18.84 -5.80
C THR A 105 7.46 -18.75 -4.88
N ASP A 106 7.69 -18.33 -3.62
CA ASP A 106 6.61 -18.07 -2.67
C ASP A 106 6.05 -16.65 -2.84
N MET A 107 6.94 -15.70 -3.19
CA MET A 107 6.61 -14.28 -3.35
C MET A 107 7.20 -13.77 -4.67
N LEU A 108 6.33 -13.29 -5.55
CA LEU A 108 6.74 -12.60 -6.78
C LEU A 108 6.57 -11.09 -6.61
N VAL A 109 7.64 -10.33 -6.78
CA VAL A 109 7.66 -8.87 -6.69
C VAL A 109 8.01 -8.28 -8.04
N VAL A 110 7.11 -7.51 -8.63
CA VAL A 110 7.31 -6.82 -9.91
C VAL A 110 7.77 -5.38 -9.62
N VAL A 111 9.02 -5.06 -9.91
CA VAL A 111 9.62 -3.74 -9.65
C VAL A 111 9.85 -3.02 -10.97
N ALA A 112 9.07 -1.98 -11.23
CA ALA A 112 9.16 -1.19 -12.45
C ALA A 112 8.91 0.29 -12.16
N GLY A 113 9.47 1.15 -13.00
CA GLY A 113 9.25 2.59 -13.01
C GLY A 113 8.66 3.03 -14.36
N PHE A 114 9.31 3.97 -15.03
CA PHE A 114 8.80 4.52 -16.29
C PHE A 114 8.75 3.50 -17.43
N GLY A 115 7.80 3.70 -18.36
CA GLY A 115 7.74 2.96 -19.61
C GLY A 115 7.19 1.54 -19.52
N THR A 116 6.43 1.21 -18.47
CA THR A 116 5.84 -0.13 -18.26
C THR A 116 4.98 -0.62 -19.41
N GLN A 117 4.34 0.28 -20.17
CA GLN A 117 3.54 -0.04 -21.34
C GLN A 117 4.35 -0.80 -22.42
N ASN A 118 5.65 -0.52 -22.53
CA ASN A 118 6.53 -1.13 -23.51
C ASN A 118 6.84 -2.61 -23.20
N TYR A 119 6.66 -3.01 -21.95
CA TYR A 119 6.92 -4.37 -21.47
C TYR A 119 5.68 -5.26 -21.41
N ALA A 120 4.48 -4.71 -21.52
CA ALA A 120 3.22 -5.42 -21.33
C ALA A 120 2.86 -6.34 -22.52
N THR A 121 3.77 -7.20 -22.93
CA THR A 121 3.52 -8.20 -23.99
C THR A 121 2.60 -9.32 -23.49
N ALA A 122 1.83 -9.93 -24.40
CA ALA A 122 0.94 -11.05 -24.07
C ALA A 122 1.70 -12.19 -23.39
N ALA A 123 2.94 -12.47 -23.82
CA ALA A 123 3.80 -13.51 -23.24
C ALA A 123 4.20 -13.20 -21.80
N LEU A 124 4.63 -11.96 -21.51
CA LEU A 124 4.97 -11.54 -20.15
C LEU A 124 3.75 -11.60 -19.23
N LEU A 125 2.61 -11.04 -19.65
CA LEU A 125 1.38 -11.03 -18.84
C LEU A 125 0.87 -12.45 -18.58
N ALA A 126 0.97 -13.37 -19.54
CA ALA A 126 0.67 -14.79 -19.33
C ALA A 126 1.66 -15.44 -18.33
N GLY A 127 2.95 -15.11 -18.43
CA GLY A 127 3.98 -15.53 -17.47
C GLY A 127 3.70 -15.06 -16.06
N LEU A 128 3.37 -13.78 -15.88
CA LEU A 128 3.00 -13.20 -14.58
C LEU A 128 1.80 -13.92 -13.96
N ARG A 129 0.74 -14.15 -14.74
CA ARG A 129 -0.44 -14.91 -14.28
C ARG A 129 -0.07 -16.32 -13.83
N ARG A 130 0.79 -17.01 -14.60
CA ARG A 130 1.22 -18.39 -14.25
C ARG A 130 2.04 -18.41 -12.96
N ALA A 131 3.05 -17.54 -12.85
CA ALA A 131 3.88 -17.43 -11.66
C ALA A 131 3.08 -17.01 -10.42
N ALA A 132 2.19 -16.02 -10.54
CA ALA A 132 1.33 -15.58 -9.43
C ALA A 132 0.35 -16.67 -8.95
N ARG A 133 -0.15 -17.52 -9.85
CA ARG A 133 -1.00 -18.67 -9.46
C ARG A 133 -0.20 -19.73 -8.68
N ALA A 134 1.06 -19.93 -9.01
CA ALA A 134 1.94 -20.85 -8.30
C ALA A 134 2.42 -20.27 -6.96
N ALA A 135 2.73 -18.99 -6.91
CA ALA A 135 3.19 -18.29 -5.72
C ALA A 135 2.12 -18.18 -4.62
N ARG A 136 2.57 -17.95 -3.38
CA ARG A 136 1.70 -17.65 -2.23
C ARG A 136 1.28 -16.18 -2.24
N ALA A 137 2.14 -15.28 -2.77
CA ALA A 137 1.83 -13.87 -2.95
C ALA A 137 2.49 -13.30 -4.21
N CYS A 138 1.84 -12.28 -4.80
CA CYS A 138 2.36 -11.53 -5.93
C CYS A 138 2.05 -10.05 -5.75
N GLY A 139 3.00 -9.18 -6.07
CA GLY A 139 2.75 -7.76 -5.95
C GLY A 139 3.55 -6.87 -6.88
N GLY A 140 3.16 -5.59 -6.90
CA GLY A 140 3.78 -4.55 -7.70
C GLY A 140 4.37 -3.43 -6.84
N VAL A 141 5.56 -2.99 -7.22
CA VAL A 141 6.25 -1.85 -6.63
C VAL A 141 6.26 -0.72 -7.65
N GLU A 142 5.77 0.46 -7.24
CA GLU A 142 5.68 1.65 -8.09
C GLU A 142 4.86 1.32 -9.36
N ALA A 143 5.38 1.59 -10.56
CA ALA A 143 4.71 1.26 -11.81
C ALA A 143 4.67 -0.26 -12.11
N GLY A 144 5.34 -1.12 -11.32
CA GLY A 144 5.15 -2.56 -11.36
C GLY A 144 3.69 -2.97 -11.11
N THR A 145 2.94 -2.17 -10.36
CA THR A 145 1.50 -2.34 -10.13
C THR A 145 0.69 -2.33 -11.43
N TRP A 146 1.10 -1.53 -12.43
CA TRP A 146 0.46 -1.52 -13.75
C TRP A 146 0.57 -2.85 -14.48
N LEU A 147 1.72 -3.53 -14.39
CA LEU A 147 1.92 -4.83 -15.01
C LEU A 147 1.10 -5.92 -14.32
N VAL A 148 1.02 -5.86 -12.97
CA VAL A 148 0.19 -6.76 -12.17
C VAL A 148 -1.30 -6.57 -12.49
N ALA A 149 -1.76 -5.30 -12.63
CA ALA A 149 -3.13 -4.98 -13.03
C ALA A 149 -3.45 -5.45 -14.46
N ARG A 150 -2.57 -5.19 -15.43
CA ARG A 150 -2.72 -5.66 -16.82
C ARG A 150 -2.71 -7.19 -16.93
N ALA A 151 -2.05 -7.86 -16.02
CA ALA A 151 -2.14 -9.31 -15.91
C ALA A 151 -3.49 -9.79 -15.33
N GLY A 152 -4.40 -8.88 -14.93
CA GLY A 152 -5.72 -9.21 -14.36
C GLY A 152 -5.65 -9.74 -12.92
N LEU A 153 -4.55 -9.46 -12.21
CA LEU A 153 -4.32 -9.97 -10.85
C LEU A 153 -4.90 -9.08 -9.74
N LEU A 154 -5.31 -7.85 -10.10
CA LEU A 154 -5.88 -6.86 -9.17
C LEU A 154 -7.39 -6.67 -9.33
N GLU A 155 -8.04 -7.39 -10.22
CA GLU A 155 -9.50 -7.26 -10.43
C GLU A 155 -10.27 -7.59 -9.15
N GLY A 156 -11.17 -6.67 -8.75
CA GLY A 156 -11.94 -6.76 -7.52
C GLY A 156 -11.15 -6.62 -6.23
N ARG A 157 -9.93 -6.07 -6.27
CA ARG A 157 -9.03 -5.90 -5.12
C ARG A 157 -8.66 -4.45 -4.88
N SER A 158 -8.26 -4.18 -3.63
CA SER A 158 -7.66 -2.90 -3.29
C SER A 158 -6.18 -2.88 -3.70
N ALA A 159 -5.72 -1.75 -4.25
CA ALA A 159 -4.33 -1.57 -4.67
C ALA A 159 -3.90 -0.11 -4.55
N THR A 160 -2.59 0.12 -4.58
CA THR A 160 -1.99 1.44 -4.72
C THR A 160 -0.90 1.41 -5.79
N THR A 161 -0.57 2.55 -6.34
CA THR A 161 0.56 2.78 -7.25
C THR A 161 1.26 4.07 -6.84
N HIS A 162 2.25 4.53 -7.61
CA HIS A 162 2.88 5.82 -7.34
C HIS A 162 1.84 6.94 -7.39
N TRP A 163 1.94 7.90 -6.47
CA TRP A 163 0.96 8.98 -6.33
C TRP A 163 0.76 9.79 -7.62
N GLU A 164 1.78 9.91 -8.47
CA GLU A 164 1.68 10.59 -9.77
C GLU A 164 0.80 9.85 -10.77
N ASP A 165 0.68 8.54 -10.63
CA ASP A 165 -0.03 7.66 -11.57
C ASP A 165 -1.44 7.29 -11.09
N MET A 166 -1.84 7.66 -9.86
CA MET A 166 -3.08 7.17 -9.24
C MET A 166 -4.33 7.47 -10.07
N GLU A 167 -4.45 8.68 -10.61
CA GLU A 167 -5.60 9.10 -11.40
C GLU A 167 -5.70 8.28 -12.69
N ASP A 168 -4.60 8.21 -13.45
CA ASP A 168 -4.53 7.45 -14.68
C ASP A 168 -4.72 5.95 -14.44
N PHE A 169 -4.16 5.44 -13.35
CA PHE A 169 -4.31 4.03 -12.95
C PHE A 169 -5.77 3.71 -12.60
N SER A 170 -6.45 4.56 -11.84
CA SER A 170 -7.87 4.40 -11.51
C SER A 170 -8.75 4.46 -12.75
N ALA A 171 -8.46 5.36 -13.68
CA ALA A 171 -9.18 5.45 -14.94
C ALA A 171 -8.96 4.22 -15.85
N ALA A 172 -7.73 3.67 -15.87
CA ALA A 172 -7.38 2.50 -16.68
C ALA A 172 -7.92 1.17 -16.12
N PHE A 173 -8.13 1.08 -14.81
CA PHE A 173 -8.55 -0.15 -14.11
C PHE A 173 -9.74 0.09 -13.18
N PRO A 174 -10.95 0.34 -13.71
CA PRO A 174 -12.13 0.66 -12.90
C PRO A 174 -12.59 -0.47 -11.99
N GLY A 175 -12.13 -1.71 -12.22
CA GLY A 175 -12.38 -2.87 -11.35
C GLY A 175 -11.42 -2.97 -10.14
N VAL A 176 -10.47 -2.03 -9.97
CA VAL A 176 -9.52 -1.97 -8.86
C VAL A 176 -9.93 -0.86 -7.90
N ASP A 177 -10.02 -1.19 -6.60
CA ASP A 177 -10.22 -0.19 -5.53
C ASP A 177 -8.88 0.53 -5.25
N VAL A 178 -8.62 1.62 -5.96
CA VAL A 178 -7.36 2.38 -5.88
C VAL A 178 -7.34 3.23 -4.62
N ARG A 179 -6.32 3.02 -3.78
CA ARG A 179 -6.15 3.70 -2.49
C ARG A 179 -4.91 4.57 -2.47
N PRO A 180 -4.97 5.76 -1.85
CA PRO A 180 -3.82 6.64 -1.69
C PRO A 180 -2.87 6.17 -0.58
N ASP A 181 -2.98 4.93 -0.17
CA ASP A 181 -2.19 4.31 0.88
C ASP A 181 -0.72 4.13 0.43
N ARG A 182 0.22 4.11 1.35
CA ARG A 182 1.64 3.89 1.05
C ARG A 182 1.87 2.52 0.43
N TYR A 183 1.25 1.51 1.01
CA TYR A 183 1.16 0.17 0.45
C TYR A 183 -0.18 -0.46 0.83
N VAL A 184 -0.62 -1.40 0.03
CA VAL A 184 -1.85 -2.17 0.23
C VAL A 184 -1.51 -3.66 0.20
N ILE A 185 -2.09 -4.42 1.14
CA ILE A 185 -2.07 -5.88 1.14
C ILE A 185 -3.53 -6.32 1.11
N ASP A 186 -3.91 -7.07 0.07
CA ASP A 186 -5.26 -7.60 -0.10
C ASP A 186 -5.17 -9.09 -0.48
N GLY A 187 -5.28 -9.95 0.53
CA GLY A 187 -5.11 -11.39 0.38
C GLY A 187 -3.72 -11.77 -0.15
N PRO A 188 -3.64 -12.47 -1.31
CA PRO A 188 -2.37 -12.88 -1.89
C PRO A 188 -1.69 -11.79 -2.73
N VAL A 189 -2.28 -10.60 -2.85
CA VAL A 189 -1.68 -9.50 -3.61
C VAL A 189 -1.26 -8.36 -2.71
N PHE A 190 -0.19 -7.69 -3.09
CA PHE A 190 0.29 -6.48 -2.42
C PHE A 190 0.81 -5.48 -3.45
N THR A 191 0.72 -4.20 -3.12
CA THR A 191 1.22 -3.12 -3.97
C THR A 191 1.82 -2.02 -3.11
N SER A 192 2.80 -1.30 -3.62
CA SER A 192 3.39 -0.16 -2.93
C SER A 192 3.67 1.01 -3.87
N GLY A 193 3.55 2.22 -3.33
CA GLY A 193 3.57 3.46 -4.10
C GLY A 193 4.96 3.99 -4.46
N GLY A 194 6.06 3.30 -4.10
CA GLY A 194 7.41 3.76 -4.41
C GLY A 194 8.44 3.33 -3.37
N ALA A 195 9.60 3.98 -3.32
CA ALA A 195 10.77 3.54 -2.56
C ALA A 195 10.50 3.40 -1.04
N SER A 196 10.18 4.49 -0.34
CA SER A 196 9.95 4.42 1.11
C SER A 196 8.69 3.60 1.48
N PRO A 197 7.57 3.64 0.72
CA PRO A 197 6.48 2.71 0.92
C PRO A 197 6.87 1.24 0.79
N THR A 198 7.76 0.90 -0.14
CA THR A 198 8.26 -0.47 -0.31
C THR A 198 9.11 -0.91 0.87
N PHE A 199 9.95 -0.01 1.39
CA PHE A 199 10.74 -0.30 2.60
C PHE A 199 9.81 -0.59 3.80
N ASP A 200 8.77 0.23 4.02
CA ASP A 200 7.77 0.00 5.06
C ASP A 200 7.03 -1.34 4.88
N LEU A 201 6.66 -1.70 3.63
CA LEU A 201 6.04 -2.99 3.31
C LEU A 201 6.96 -4.17 3.66
N MET A 202 8.26 -4.09 3.33
CA MET A 202 9.21 -5.16 3.67
C MET A 202 9.49 -5.23 5.18
N LEU A 203 9.54 -4.11 5.88
CA LEU A 203 9.57 -4.09 7.35
C LEU A 203 8.30 -4.72 7.95
N HIS A 204 7.13 -4.46 7.34
CA HIS A 204 5.90 -5.12 7.76
C HIS A 204 5.96 -6.64 7.54
N LEU A 205 6.52 -7.11 6.42
CA LEU A 205 6.75 -8.54 6.17
C LEU A 205 7.67 -9.15 7.23
N VAL A 206 8.80 -8.51 7.53
CA VAL A 206 9.72 -8.94 8.58
C VAL A 206 9.00 -8.99 9.93
N ARG A 207 8.27 -7.94 10.29
CA ARG A 207 7.52 -7.85 11.55
C ARG A 207 6.50 -8.97 11.71
N THR A 208 5.72 -9.23 10.66
CA THR A 208 4.65 -10.24 10.72
C THR A 208 5.18 -11.66 10.75
N ARG A 209 6.34 -11.92 10.14
CA ARG A 209 6.97 -13.25 10.14
C ARG A 209 7.83 -13.50 11.36
N LEU A 210 8.65 -12.53 11.76
CA LEU A 210 9.73 -12.68 12.74
C LEU A 210 9.50 -11.90 14.04
N GLY A 211 8.46 -11.10 14.11
CA GLY A 211 8.11 -10.27 15.28
C GLY A 211 8.67 -8.85 15.24
N MET A 212 8.21 -8.04 16.21
CA MET A 212 8.52 -6.62 16.27
C MET A 212 10.02 -6.34 16.50
N ALA A 213 10.68 -7.14 17.36
CA ALA A 213 12.10 -6.95 17.66
C ALA A 213 12.96 -7.07 16.41
N ALA A 214 12.75 -8.12 15.59
CA ALA A 214 13.47 -8.31 14.33
C ALA A 214 13.25 -7.14 13.36
N ALA A 215 12.03 -6.61 13.26
CA ALA A 215 11.75 -5.46 12.40
C ALA A 215 12.44 -4.18 12.89
N LEU A 216 12.52 -3.95 14.19
CA LEU A 216 13.25 -2.80 14.78
C LEU A 216 14.75 -2.94 14.55
N ASP A 217 15.31 -4.13 14.71
CA ASP A 217 16.72 -4.39 14.43
C ASP A 217 17.05 -4.13 12.96
N VAL A 218 16.20 -4.58 12.02
CA VAL A 218 16.34 -4.29 10.59
C VAL A 218 16.25 -2.80 10.33
N ALA A 219 15.26 -2.09 10.90
CA ALA A 219 15.11 -0.64 10.75
C ALA A 219 16.36 0.11 11.25
N SER A 220 16.95 -0.34 12.36
CA SER A 220 18.16 0.26 12.95
C SER A 220 19.38 0.14 12.03
N VAL A 221 19.50 -0.92 11.24
CA VAL A 221 20.58 -1.08 10.23
C VAL A 221 20.56 0.08 9.23
N PHE A 222 19.38 0.59 8.90
CA PHE A 222 19.18 1.66 7.91
C PHE A 222 19.03 3.04 8.57
N ILE A 223 19.18 3.14 9.90
CA ILE A 223 18.92 4.39 10.67
C ILE A 223 17.52 4.91 10.32
N TYR A 224 16.55 4.00 10.21
CA TYR A 224 15.18 4.29 9.84
C TYR A 224 14.32 4.42 11.07
N ASP A 225 14.20 5.66 11.58
CA ASP A 225 13.62 5.96 12.90
C ASP A 225 12.09 5.81 12.95
N GLN A 226 11.40 5.85 11.82
CA GLN A 226 9.95 5.80 11.77
C GLN A 226 9.46 4.95 10.58
N ALA A 227 9.16 3.68 10.82
CA ALA A 227 8.33 2.89 9.92
C ALA A 227 6.92 3.52 9.88
N ARG A 228 6.44 3.83 8.68
CA ARG A 228 5.11 4.42 8.49
C ARG A 228 4.08 3.32 8.27
N ALA A 229 2.84 3.58 8.73
CA ALA A 229 1.74 2.65 8.52
C ALA A 229 1.35 2.54 7.03
N ALA A 230 0.85 1.36 6.64
CA ALA A 230 0.32 1.12 5.28
C ALA A 230 -0.63 2.22 4.81
N THR A 231 -1.48 2.65 5.73
CA THR A 231 -2.58 3.60 5.53
C THR A 231 -2.19 5.07 5.66
N ASP A 232 -0.90 5.36 5.88
CA ASP A 232 -0.41 6.72 5.72
C ASP A 232 -0.56 7.10 4.26
N ALA A 233 -1.34 8.15 3.98
CA ALA A 233 -1.56 8.57 2.61
C ALA A 233 -0.24 8.99 1.95
N GLN A 234 -0.05 8.60 0.70
CA GLN A 234 0.98 9.18 -0.14
C GLN A 234 0.72 10.69 -0.32
N PRO A 235 1.74 11.48 -0.65
CA PRO A 235 1.54 12.88 -1.00
C PRO A 235 0.54 12.97 -2.16
N LEU A 236 -0.60 13.63 -1.97
CA LEU A 236 -1.57 13.84 -3.05
C LEU A 236 -1.06 14.83 -4.10
N VAL A 237 -0.11 15.65 -3.70
CA VAL A 237 0.56 16.63 -4.57
C VAL A 237 1.98 16.81 -4.06
N SER A 238 2.97 16.81 -4.95
CA SER A 238 4.34 17.20 -4.59
C SER A 238 4.36 18.64 -4.13
N LEU A 239 4.89 18.91 -2.93
CA LEU A 239 5.05 20.29 -2.44
C LEU A 239 5.91 21.13 -3.41
N GLY A 240 6.88 20.52 -4.10
CA GLY A 240 7.68 21.19 -5.14
C GLY A 240 6.90 21.47 -6.43
N ARG A 241 5.93 20.64 -6.78
CA ARG A 241 4.99 20.93 -7.90
C ARG A 241 3.95 21.99 -7.53
N LEU A 242 3.55 22.06 -6.25
CA LEU A 242 2.66 23.11 -5.76
C LEU A 242 3.29 24.51 -5.93
N ASP A 243 4.59 24.65 -5.77
CA ASP A 243 5.31 25.91 -6.03
C ASP A 243 5.24 26.30 -7.52
N GLY A 244 5.10 25.35 -8.45
CA GLY A 244 4.85 25.57 -9.87
C GLY A 244 3.39 25.92 -10.21
N TYR A 245 2.43 25.57 -9.34
CA TYR A 245 1.00 25.88 -9.55
C TYR A 245 0.59 27.17 -8.86
N ASP A 246 0.81 27.27 -7.55
CA ASP A 246 0.50 28.46 -6.76
C ASP A 246 1.26 28.38 -5.42
N PRO A 247 2.25 29.23 -5.18
CA PRO A 247 3.05 29.20 -3.95
C PRO A 247 2.18 29.39 -2.69
N ARG A 248 1.02 30.03 -2.82
CA ARG A 248 0.07 30.25 -1.71
C ARG A 248 -0.60 28.93 -1.29
N LEU A 249 -0.85 28.02 -2.24
CA LEU A 249 -1.37 26.68 -1.95
C LEU A 249 -0.34 25.85 -1.14
N ALA A 250 0.91 25.83 -1.59
CA ALA A 250 1.98 25.14 -0.87
C ALA A 250 2.16 25.68 0.55
N GLN A 251 2.10 26.99 0.71
CA GLN A 251 2.18 27.63 2.03
C GLN A 251 0.99 27.25 2.93
N ALA A 252 -0.22 27.23 2.38
CA ALA A 252 -1.42 26.83 3.13
C ALA A 252 -1.33 25.37 3.59
N ILE A 253 -0.88 24.47 2.73
CA ILE A 253 -0.69 23.05 3.07
C ILE A 253 0.35 22.90 4.17
N ARG A 254 1.53 23.52 4.05
CA ARG A 254 2.57 23.52 5.11
C ARG A 254 2.04 24.03 6.45
N LEU A 255 1.22 25.07 6.43
CA LEU A 255 0.58 25.58 7.64
C LEU A 255 -0.39 24.58 8.27
N MET A 256 -1.17 23.86 7.46
CA MET A 256 -2.09 22.83 7.93
C MET A 256 -1.34 21.62 8.51
N GLU A 257 -0.26 21.19 7.86
CA GLU A 257 0.62 20.09 8.32
C GLU A 257 1.30 20.43 9.66
N ALA A 258 1.77 21.66 9.81
CA ALA A 258 2.42 22.11 11.04
C ALA A 258 1.46 22.31 12.23
N HIS A 259 0.14 22.31 11.99
CA HIS A 259 -0.88 22.60 13.01
C HIS A 259 -1.96 21.51 13.07
N VAL A 260 -1.57 20.25 13.00
CA VAL A 260 -2.51 19.10 13.07
C VAL A 260 -3.13 18.96 14.45
N ASP A 261 -2.35 19.23 15.49
CA ASP A 261 -2.74 19.15 16.91
C ASP A 261 -3.54 20.37 17.38
N GLN A 262 -3.22 21.54 16.86
CA GLN A 262 -3.90 22.80 17.15
C GLN A 262 -4.38 23.48 15.85
N PRO A 263 -5.45 22.95 15.23
CA PRO A 263 -5.84 23.34 13.90
C PRO A 263 -6.22 24.83 13.81
N LEU A 264 -5.59 25.49 12.86
CA LEU A 264 -5.94 26.86 12.50
C LEU A 264 -7.32 26.88 11.82
N THR A 265 -8.05 27.97 11.97
CA THR A 265 -9.24 28.21 11.13
C THR A 265 -8.82 28.41 9.67
N ILE A 266 -9.72 28.12 8.73
CA ILE A 266 -9.44 28.32 7.29
C ILE A 266 -9.12 29.79 6.99
N ASP A 267 -9.77 30.72 7.67
CA ASP A 267 -9.48 32.16 7.57
C ASP A 267 -8.05 32.48 8.03
N ALA A 268 -7.62 31.88 9.13
CA ALA A 268 -6.25 32.06 9.63
C ALA A 268 -5.20 31.47 8.69
N VAL A 269 -5.46 30.31 8.09
CA VAL A 269 -4.61 29.71 7.06
C VAL A 269 -4.55 30.61 5.84
N ALA A 270 -5.69 31.08 5.33
CA ALA A 270 -5.78 31.96 4.19
C ALA A 270 -5.00 33.26 4.42
N LYS A 271 -5.21 33.91 5.57
CA LYS A 271 -4.50 35.14 5.96
C LYS A 271 -2.98 34.93 5.98
N ARG A 272 -2.51 33.84 6.56
CA ARG A 272 -1.05 33.51 6.62
C ARG A 272 -0.48 33.13 5.25
N ALA A 273 -1.30 32.59 4.35
CA ALA A 273 -0.95 32.32 2.96
C ALA A 273 -1.09 33.56 2.04
N GLY A 274 -1.44 34.73 2.60
CA GLY A 274 -1.53 35.99 1.87
C GLY A 274 -2.75 36.11 0.94
N VAL A 275 -3.85 35.38 1.25
CA VAL A 275 -5.07 35.36 0.43
C VAL A 275 -6.33 35.46 1.28
N THR A 276 -7.49 35.68 0.64
CA THR A 276 -8.81 35.56 1.29
C THR A 276 -9.21 34.07 1.36
N ALA A 277 -10.10 33.72 2.32
CA ALA A 277 -10.64 32.34 2.40
C ALA A 277 -11.31 31.90 1.09
N ARG A 278 -12.03 32.79 0.41
CA ARG A 278 -12.64 32.52 -0.90
C ARG A 278 -11.61 32.21 -1.98
N THR A 279 -10.51 32.96 -2.00
CA THR A 279 -9.40 32.72 -2.94
C THR A 279 -8.74 31.39 -2.63
N LEU A 280 -8.49 31.09 -1.35
CA LEU A 280 -7.91 29.79 -0.93
C LEU A 280 -8.83 28.64 -1.33
N GLU A 281 -10.14 28.74 -1.14
CA GLU A 281 -11.11 27.72 -1.57
C GLU A 281 -11.07 27.50 -3.09
N SER A 282 -11.00 28.57 -3.87
CA SER A 282 -10.89 28.48 -5.34
C SER A 282 -9.60 27.79 -5.76
N ILE A 283 -8.47 28.12 -5.14
CA ILE A 283 -7.17 27.50 -5.41
C ILE A 283 -7.21 26.01 -5.08
N PHE A 284 -7.72 25.62 -3.90
CA PHE A 284 -7.83 24.23 -3.48
C PHE A 284 -8.72 23.41 -4.42
N ARG A 285 -9.91 23.92 -4.77
CA ARG A 285 -10.82 23.24 -5.71
C ARG A 285 -10.19 23.02 -7.08
N LYS A 286 -9.48 24.04 -7.59
CA LYS A 286 -8.84 23.98 -8.91
C LYS A 286 -7.64 23.04 -8.93
N SER A 287 -6.84 23.02 -7.87
CA SER A 287 -5.56 22.30 -7.86
C SER A 287 -5.62 20.91 -7.21
N ILE A 288 -6.55 20.69 -6.27
CA ILE A 288 -6.66 19.48 -5.45
C ILE A 288 -8.04 18.81 -5.61
N GLY A 289 -9.03 19.50 -6.18
CA GLY A 289 -10.39 18.96 -6.37
C GLY A 289 -11.28 19.00 -5.13
N GLU A 290 -10.77 19.44 -3.96
CA GLU A 290 -11.53 19.50 -2.69
C GLU A 290 -11.42 20.85 -2.01
N THR A 291 -12.22 21.09 -0.94
CA THR A 291 -12.14 22.32 -0.17
C THR A 291 -10.98 22.29 0.84
N PRO A 292 -10.41 23.45 1.24
CA PRO A 292 -9.38 23.54 2.27
C PRO A 292 -9.78 22.83 3.58
N GLY A 293 -11.05 22.95 3.98
CA GLY A 293 -11.57 22.32 5.19
C GLY A 293 -11.63 20.79 5.07
N ALA A 294 -12.03 20.24 3.91
CA ALA A 294 -12.06 18.81 3.66
C ALA A 294 -10.63 18.24 3.65
N TYR A 295 -9.70 18.91 2.97
CA TYR A 295 -8.28 18.56 2.96
C TYR A 295 -7.71 18.51 4.37
N TYR A 296 -7.94 19.58 5.17
CA TYR A 296 -7.41 19.67 6.52
C TYR A 296 -7.99 18.60 7.46
N LEU A 297 -9.30 18.34 7.34
CA LEU A 297 -9.94 17.25 8.09
C LEU A 297 -9.32 15.89 7.73
N ARG A 298 -9.11 15.61 6.44
CA ARG A 298 -8.49 14.38 5.96
C ARG A 298 -7.05 14.22 6.47
N LEU A 299 -6.26 15.28 6.45
CA LEU A 299 -4.90 15.32 6.99
C LEU A 299 -4.88 14.93 8.49
N ARG A 300 -5.78 15.53 9.29
CA ARG A 300 -5.92 15.25 10.72
C ARG A 300 -6.42 13.82 10.99
N LEU A 301 -7.35 13.31 10.20
CA LEU A 301 -7.86 11.94 10.31
C LEU A 301 -6.78 10.92 9.93
N SER A 302 -5.92 11.19 8.95
CA SER A 302 -4.79 10.33 8.60
C SER A 302 -3.77 10.27 9.75
N ALA A 303 -3.45 11.41 10.38
CA ALA A 303 -2.61 11.44 11.57
C ALA A 303 -3.23 10.67 12.76
N ALA A 304 -4.55 10.82 12.96
CA ALA A 304 -5.28 10.10 14.01
C ALA A 304 -5.27 8.58 13.76
N ARG A 305 -5.45 8.13 12.52
CA ARG A 305 -5.45 6.72 12.17
C ARG A 305 -4.11 6.05 12.51
N ARG A 306 -2.98 6.74 12.26
CA ARG A 306 -1.66 6.29 12.71
C ARG A 306 -1.63 6.02 14.21
N LEU A 307 -2.02 7.02 15.00
CA LEU A 307 -2.02 6.90 16.46
C LEU A 307 -2.96 5.78 16.95
N VAL A 308 -4.10 5.55 16.26
CA VAL A 308 -5.03 4.45 16.57
C VAL A 308 -4.38 3.09 16.35
N VAL A 309 -3.69 2.90 15.22
CA VAL A 309 -3.12 1.60 14.83
C VAL A 309 -1.79 1.32 15.53
N ASP A 310 -0.91 2.34 15.61
CA ASP A 310 0.48 2.14 16.02
C ASP A 310 0.70 2.32 17.52
N THR A 311 -0.31 2.82 18.26
CA THR A 311 -0.15 3.13 19.69
C THR A 311 -1.29 2.59 20.55
N ARG A 312 -1.02 2.52 21.87
CA ARG A 312 -2.04 2.23 22.88
C ARG A 312 -2.59 3.49 23.59
N ILE A 313 -2.32 4.66 23.03
CA ILE A 313 -2.80 5.95 23.56
C ILE A 313 -4.33 5.94 23.61
N ALA A 314 -4.91 6.53 24.67
CA ALA A 314 -6.37 6.62 24.82
C ALA A 314 -7.01 7.40 23.66
N MET A 315 -8.22 7.01 23.24
CA MET A 315 -8.90 7.66 22.12
C MET A 315 -9.17 9.15 22.36
N ALA A 316 -9.34 9.55 23.62
CA ALA A 316 -9.48 10.96 24.01
C ALA A 316 -8.18 11.75 23.76
N ASP A 317 -7.03 11.15 24.06
CA ASP A 317 -5.72 11.78 23.84
C ASP A 317 -5.39 11.86 22.34
N ILE A 318 -5.77 10.84 21.56
CA ILE A 318 -5.64 10.87 20.08
C ILE A 318 -6.50 12.01 19.52
N ALA A 319 -7.75 12.14 19.98
CA ALA A 319 -8.61 13.23 19.57
C ALA A 319 -7.96 14.60 19.84
N GLY A 320 -7.40 14.80 21.04
CA GLY A 320 -6.66 16.01 21.40
C GLY A 320 -5.44 16.26 20.52
N ARG A 321 -4.59 15.26 20.34
CA ARG A 321 -3.35 15.34 19.52
C ARG A 321 -3.60 15.56 18.03
N THR A 322 -4.81 15.34 17.58
CA THR A 322 -5.22 15.56 16.18
C THR A 322 -6.27 16.66 16.05
N GLY A 323 -6.36 17.49 17.08
CA GLY A 323 -7.13 18.75 17.08
C GLY A 323 -8.64 18.58 17.09
N PHE A 324 -9.18 17.43 17.51
CA PHE A 324 -10.62 17.28 17.70
C PHE A 324 -11.05 17.78 19.08
N SER A 325 -12.17 18.48 19.13
CA SER A 325 -12.71 19.05 20.36
C SER A 325 -13.21 18.02 21.37
N SER A 326 -13.44 16.77 20.94
CA SER A 326 -13.84 15.67 21.82
C SER A 326 -13.62 14.31 21.16
N ALA A 327 -13.49 13.26 21.96
CA ALA A 327 -13.43 11.87 21.49
C ALA A 327 -14.66 11.45 20.68
N ALA A 328 -15.84 12.01 21.00
CA ALA A 328 -17.07 11.74 20.26
C ALA A 328 -17.06 12.39 18.86
N ALA A 329 -16.57 13.64 18.74
CA ALA A 329 -16.41 14.29 17.45
C ALA A 329 -15.40 13.57 16.58
N PHE A 330 -14.27 13.17 17.17
CA PHE A 330 -13.25 12.34 16.54
C PHE A 330 -13.85 11.03 16.03
N SER A 331 -14.49 10.24 16.90
CA SER A 331 -15.04 8.92 16.55
C SER A 331 -16.03 9.00 15.39
N ARG A 332 -16.92 9.99 15.37
CA ARG A 332 -17.88 10.20 14.27
C ARG A 332 -17.17 10.55 12.96
N ALA A 333 -16.21 11.48 13.00
CA ALA A 333 -15.46 11.88 11.81
C ALA A 333 -14.63 10.71 11.26
N PHE A 334 -13.98 9.97 12.15
CA PHE A 334 -13.19 8.79 11.84
C PHE A 334 -14.04 7.69 11.18
N SER A 335 -15.17 7.32 11.80
CA SER A 335 -16.05 6.27 11.26
C SER A 335 -16.63 6.66 9.89
N ARG A 336 -16.92 7.95 9.67
CA ARG A 336 -17.37 8.43 8.36
C ARG A 336 -16.29 8.32 7.30
N ALA A 337 -15.03 8.56 7.66
CA ALA A 337 -13.91 8.55 6.72
C ALA A 337 -13.40 7.15 6.40
N PHE A 338 -13.39 6.23 7.40
CA PHE A 338 -12.76 4.92 7.27
C PHE A 338 -13.76 3.75 7.33
N GLY A 339 -15.06 4.01 7.43
CA GLY A 339 -16.10 2.98 7.45
C GLY A 339 -16.27 2.24 8.77
N GLU A 340 -15.35 2.41 9.73
CA GLU A 340 -15.38 1.74 11.03
C GLU A 340 -14.93 2.63 12.20
N ALA A 341 -15.34 2.26 13.42
CA ALA A 341 -14.98 3.03 14.61
C ALA A 341 -13.49 2.83 14.97
N PRO A 342 -12.79 3.88 15.49
CA PRO A 342 -11.35 3.80 15.81
C PRO A 342 -11.01 2.71 16.82
N VAL A 343 -11.90 2.43 17.79
CA VAL A 343 -11.72 1.35 18.77
C VAL A 343 -11.76 -0.03 18.10
N ARG A 344 -12.57 -0.21 17.06
CA ARG A 344 -12.69 -1.46 16.31
C ARG A 344 -11.43 -1.70 15.47
N LEU A 345 -10.97 -0.68 14.75
CA LEU A 345 -9.74 -0.72 13.97
C LEU A 345 -8.51 -1.08 14.83
N ARG A 346 -8.45 -0.64 16.09
CA ARG A 346 -7.35 -0.99 17.02
C ARG A 346 -7.34 -2.45 17.45
N ARG A 347 -8.49 -3.14 17.43
CA ARG A 347 -8.64 -4.52 17.91
C ARG A 347 -8.42 -5.57 16.82
N GLY A 348 -8.51 -5.19 15.54
CA GLY A 348 -8.17 -6.01 14.38
C GLY A 348 -6.71 -5.95 14.08
#